data_cd78ca382fddf9f1e4f53691d02298ac
#
_entry.id   cd78ca382fddf9f1e4f53691d02298ac
#
_cell.length_a   1.000
_cell.length_b   1.000
_cell.length_c   1.000
_cell.angle_alpha   90.00
_cell.angle_beta   90.00
_cell.angle_gamma   90.00
#
_symmetry.space_group_name_H-M   'P 1'
#
loop_
_entity.id
_entity.type
_entity.pdbx_description
1 polymer ?
#
loop_
_entity_poly.entity_id
_entity_poly.type
_entity_poly.pdbx_seq_one_letter_code
_entity_poly.pdbx_strand_id
1 'polypeptide(L)'
;MREIGYVVRGFLTVRRDSLRVPLSGSLTVNADPDSGLFSGDLALRQSTINRALLGASLFSATVQIEAESPVVGRVDPEGRMFAAVTVVAVIANVHAAGRALIRDSSCHTATHAVVPLRSRPGFNLEQGGRLIGRYRRPPFTGCGWITPFVNLLVAGPGNAVVIDLIPDAP
;
A
#
# COMPACT_ATOMS: atom_id res chain seq x y z
N MET A 1 -21.76 8.12 -14.93
CA MET A 1 -20.74 7.40 -14.17
C MET A 1 -20.41 6.11 -14.90
N ARG A 2 -19.12 5.82 -14.99
CA ARG A 2 -18.64 4.59 -15.65
C ARG A 2 -17.81 3.81 -14.65
N GLU A 3 -18.09 2.52 -14.53
CA GLU A 3 -17.33 1.59 -13.70
C GLU A 3 -16.17 1.00 -14.50
N ILE A 4 -14.97 0.99 -13.90
CA ILE A 4 -13.75 0.45 -14.49
C ILE A 4 -13.03 -0.38 -13.44
N GLY A 5 -12.76 -1.65 -13.77
CA GLY A 5 -11.98 -2.56 -12.93
C GLY A 5 -10.51 -2.55 -13.30
N TYR A 6 -9.64 -2.67 -12.30
CA TYR A 6 -8.19 -2.80 -12.48
C TYR A 6 -7.64 -3.93 -11.62
N VAL A 7 -6.69 -4.64 -12.17
CA VAL A 7 -5.71 -5.42 -11.41
C VAL A 7 -4.64 -4.45 -10.90
N VAL A 8 -4.38 -4.49 -9.61
CA VAL A 8 -3.36 -3.68 -8.95
C VAL A 8 -2.11 -4.52 -8.74
N ARG A 9 -0.97 -4.03 -9.20
CA ARG A 9 0.34 -4.63 -8.92
C ARG A 9 1.35 -3.54 -8.59
N GLY A 10 2.26 -3.85 -7.70
CA GLY A 10 3.30 -2.89 -7.35
C GLY A 10 4.07 -3.28 -6.12
N PHE A 11 4.64 -2.31 -5.48
CA PHE A 11 5.38 -2.50 -4.25
C PHE A 11 5.39 -1.22 -3.40
N LEU A 12 5.56 -1.43 -2.13
CA LEU A 12 5.78 -0.40 -1.14
C LEU A 12 7.22 -0.49 -0.68
N THR A 13 7.91 0.62 -0.71
CA THR A 13 9.28 0.74 -0.21
C THR A 13 9.26 1.39 1.16
N VAL A 14 9.86 0.71 2.12
CA VAL A 14 10.00 1.22 3.48
C VAL A 14 11.34 1.92 3.60
N ARG A 15 11.33 3.07 4.24
CA ARG A 15 12.50 3.92 4.55
C ARG A 15 13.82 3.53 3.85
N ARG A 16 14.31 4.40 2.96
CA ARG A 16 15.62 4.26 2.29
C ARG A 16 15.84 2.94 1.55
N ASP A 17 14.78 2.43 0.90
CA ASP A 17 14.82 1.16 0.17
C ASP A 17 15.24 -0.07 0.99
N SER A 18 15.15 0.02 2.32
CA SER A 18 15.57 -1.07 3.20
C SER A 18 14.70 -2.31 3.08
N LEU A 19 13.43 -2.14 2.73
CA LEU A 19 12.47 -3.22 2.59
C LEU A 19 11.46 -2.91 1.48
N ARG A 20 11.17 -3.89 0.64
CA ARG A 20 10.09 -3.85 -0.35
C ARG A 20 8.99 -4.82 0.04
N VAL A 21 7.76 -4.32 0.07
CA VAL A 21 6.56 -5.11 0.30
C VAL A 21 5.81 -5.20 -1.03
N PRO A 22 5.66 -6.39 -1.63
CA PRO A 22 4.89 -6.53 -2.85
C PRO A 22 3.41 -6.22 -2.58
N LEU A 23 2.78 -5.54 -3.53
CA LEU A 23 1.36 -5.20 -3.51
C LEU A 23 0.67 -5.87 -4.68
N SER A 24 -0.45 -6.52 -4.41
CA SER A 24 -1.34 -7.07 -5.43
C SER A 24 -2.79 -6.97 -4.96
N GLY A 25 -3.70 -6.82 -5.89
CA GLY A 25 -5.11 -6.74 -5.55
C GLY A 25 -5.96 -6.25 -6.70
N SER A 26 -7.08 -5.64 -6.38
CA SER A 26 -8.01 -5.05 -7.34
C SER A 26 -8.46 -3.66 -6.90
N LEU A 27 -8.81 -2.85 -7.87
CA LEU A 27 -9.41 -1.53 -7.67
C LEU A 27 -10.59 -1.41 -8.64
N THR A 28 -11.78 -1.15 -8.11
CA THR A 28 -12.95 -0.84 -8.91
C THR A 28 -13.26 0.65 -8.76
N VAL A 29 -13.25 1.36 -9.86
CA VAL A 29 -13.41 2.83 -9.91
C VAL A 29 -14.73 3.18 -10.60
N ASN A 30 -15.47 4.09 -9.98
CA ASN A 30 -16.61 4.77 -10.58
C ASN A 30 -16.19 6.19 -10.94
N ALA A 31 -16.09 6.47 -12.23
CA ALA A 31 -15.62 7.73 -12.77
C ALA A 31 -16.74 8.51 -13.45
N ASP A 32 -16.68 9.82 -13.28
CA ASP A 32 -17.48 10.77 -14.02
C ASP A 32 -16.63 11.34 -15.18
N PRO A 33 -16.97 11.02 -16.44
CA PRO A 33 -16.17 11.42 -17.59
C PRO A 33 -16.17 12.94 -17.83
N ASP A 34 -17.22 13.65 -17.37
CA ASP A 34 -17.35 15.08 -17.60
C ASP A 34 -16.50 15.91 -16.64
N SER A 35 -16.45 15.52 -15.39
CA SER A 35 -15.67 16.23 -14.35
C SER A 35 -14.27 15.66 -14.13
N GLY A 36 -14.02 14.44 -14.60
CA GLY A 36 -12.79 13.70 -14.32
C GLY A 36 -12.67 13.22 -12.87
N LEU A 37 -13.69 13.41 -12.05
CA LEU A 37 -13.73 12.93 -10.67
C LEU A 37 -14.01 11.43 -10.62
N PHE A 38 -13.41 10.76 -9.66
CA PHE A 38 -13.68 9.34 -9.44
C PHE A 38 -13.62 8.96 -7.96
N SER A 39 -14.29 7.87 -7.65
CA SER A 39 -14.12 7.16 -6.38
C SER A 39 -14.03 5.67 -6.67
N GLY A 40 -13.37 4.91 -5.79
CA GLY A 40 -13.22 3.48 -6.03
C GLY A 40 -12.88 2.69 -4.77
N ASP A 41 -13.11 1.40 -4.84
CA ASP A 41 -12.87 0.45 -3.78
C ASP A 41 -11.57 -0.33 -4.06
N LEU A 42 -10.60 -0.17 -3.17
CA LEU A 42 -9.30 -0.83 -3.24
C LEU A 42 -9.30 -2.05 -2.33
N ALA A 43 -9.03 -3.22 -2.88
CA ALA A 43 -8.83 -4.45 -2.14
C ALA A 43 -7.44 -5.00 -2.40
N LEU A 44 -6.56 -4.94 -1.41
CA LEU A 44 -5.20 -5.50 -1.48
C LEU A 44 -5.15 -6.87 -0.84
N ARG A 45 -4.39 -7.76 -1.45
CA ARG A 45 -4.10 -9.09 -0.92
C ARG A 45 -2.99 -9.00 0.12
N GLN A 46 -3.05 -9.91 1.06
CA GLN A 46 -1.99 -10.13 2.04
C GLN A 46 -0.67 -10.50 1.35
N SER A 47 0.43 -9.93 1.82
CA SER A 47 1.78 -10.21 1.32
C SER A 47 2.62 -10.85 2.40
N THR A 48 3.50 -11.75 2.01
CA THR A 48 4.54 -12.31 2.90
C THR A 48 5.88 -11.74 2.50
N ILE A 49 6.63 -11.26 3.48
CA ILE A 49 7.99 -10.77 3.31
C ILE A 49 8.96 -11.75 3.99
N ASN A 50 10.05 -12.05 3.29
CA ASN A 50 11.15 -12.85 3.82
C ASN A 50 12.44 -12.10 3.60
N ARG A 51 13.27 -11.99 4.62
CA ARG A 51 14.56 -11.30 4.52
C ARG A 51 15.61 -11.94 5.39
N ALA A 52 16.83 -12.03 4.85
CA ALA A 52 17.99 -12.33 5.67
C ALA A 52 18.37 -11.10 6.50
N LEU A 53 18.47 -11.26 7.80
CA LEU A 53 18.98 -10.28 8.74
C LEU A 53 20.35 -10.73 9.23
N LEU A 54 21.35 -9.84 9.21
CA LEU A 54 22.67 -10.08 9.78
C LEU A 54 23.30 -11.42 9.35
N GLY A 55 23.30 -11.67 8.05
CA GLY A 55 23.99 -12.79 7.42
C GLY A 55 23.23 -14.11 7.36
N ALA A 56 22.67 -14.62 8.45
CA ALA A 56 22.09 -15.96 8.48
C ALA A 56 20.67 -16.04 9.06
N SER A 57 20.21 -15.03 9.77
CA SER A 57 18.88 -15.06 10.40
C SER A 57 17.80 -14.67 9.39
N LEU A 58 16.86 -15.55 9.13
CA LEU A 58 15.69 -15.27 8.34
C LEU A 58 14.66 -14.55 9.19
N PHE A 59 14.21 -13.41 8.67
CA PHE A 59 13.03 -12.71 9.16
C PHE A 59 11.88 -12.94 8.18
N SER A 60 10.72 -13.29 8.68
CA SER A 60 9.50 -13.39 7.88
C SER A 60 8.34 -12.70 8.59
N ALA A 61 7.47 -12.09 7.82
CA ALA A 61 6.25 -11.48 8.32
C ALA A 61 5.18 -11.49 7.24
N THR A 62 3.94 -11.47 7.68
CA THR A 62 2.78 -11.25 6.85
C THR A 62 2.33 -9.82 7.00
N VAL A 63 2.13 -9.13 5.88
CA VAL A 63 1.68 -7.73 5.84
C VAL A 63 0.33 -7.66 5.15
N GLN A 64 -0.64 -7.08 5.83
CA GLN A 64 -1.96 -6.73 5.31
C GLN A 64 -2.09 -5.21 5.30
N ILE A 65 -2.44 -4.65 4.15
CA ILE A 65 -2.78 -3.23 4.02
C ILE A 65 -4.25 -3.14 3.70
N GLU A 66 -4.99 -2.45 4.55
CA GLU A 66 -6.44 -2.32 4.46
C GLU A 66 -6.79 -0.87 4.14
N ALA A 67 -7.57 -0.67 3.09
CA ALA A 67 -8.15 0.62 2.78
C ALA A 67 -9.36 0.85 3.71
N GLU A 68 -9.34 1.94 4.47
CA GLU A 68 -10.43 2.30 5.39
C GLU A 68 -11.43 3.28 4.78
N SER A 69 -11.08 3.85 3.64
CA SER A 69 -11.95 4.72 2.87
C SER A 69 -11.84 4.39 1.39
N PRO A 70 -12.84 4.73 0.59
CA PRO A 70 -12.70 4.69 -0.85
C PRO A 70 -11.49 5.50 -1.33
N VAL A 71 -10.86 5.05 -2.38
CA VAL A 71 -9.90 5.86 -3.13
C VAL A 71 -10.67 6.98 -3.79
N VAL A 72 -10.29 8.22 -3.54
CA VAL A 72 -10.93 9.38 -4.19
C VAL A 72 -9.90 10.16 -4.97
N GLY A 73 -10.30 10.68 -6.11
CA GLY A 73 -9.36 11.40 -6.95
C GLY A 73 -9.98 12.07 -8.16
N ARG A 74 -9.10 12.60 -8.98
CA ARG A 74 -9.45 13.25 -10.24
C ARG A 74 -8.36 13.03 -11.29
N VAL A 75 -8.75 13.10 -12.54
CA VAL A 75 -7.83 13.23 -13.68
C VAL A 75 -8.00 14.65 -14.23
N ASP A 76 -6.91 15.39 -14.33
CA ASP A 76 -6.92 16.74 -14.87
C ASP A 76 -6.93 16.73 -16.42
N PRO A 77 -7.16 17.90 -17.08
CA PRO A 77 -7.19 17.98 -18.54
C PRO A 77 -5.87 17.56 -19.22
N GLU A 78 -4.75 17.65 -18.51
CA GLU A 78 -3.44 17.21 -18.99
C GLU A 78 -3.22 15.70 -18.85
N GLY A 79 -4.22 14.96 -18.34
CA GLY A 79 -4.14 13.54 -18.09
C GLY A 79 -3.24 13.18 -16.91
N ARG A 80 -3.17 14.02 -15.88
CA ARG A 80 -2.52 13.67 -14.60
C ARG A 80 -3.57 13.21 -13.62
N MET A 81 -3.39 12.03 -13.08
CA MET A 81 -4.22 11.50 -12.04
C MET A 81 -3.68 11.92 -10.66
N PHE A 82 -4.57 12.40 -9.82
CA PHE A 82 -4.34 12.65 -8.40
C PHE A 82 -5.37 11.89 -7.60
N ALA A 83 -4.91 11.05 -6.69
CA ALA A 83 -5.77 10.27 -5.83
C ALA A 83 -5.25 10.24 -4.40
N ALA A 84 -6.09 9.89 -3.47
CA ALA A 84 -5.72 9.64 -2.09
C ALA A 84 -6.54 8.46 -1.54
N VAL A 85 -5.92 7.69 -0.67
CA VAL A 85 -6.56 6.61 0.07
C VAL A 85 -6.06 6.61 1.50
N THR A 86 -6.97 6.32 2.42
CA THR A 86 -6.65 6.15 3.85
C THR A 86 -6.49 4.67 4.13
N VAL A 87 -5.35 4.28 4.70
CA VAL A 87 -5.02 2.88 4.95
C VAL A 87 -4.52 2.65 6.37
N VAL A 88 -4.70 1.43 6.84
CA VAL A 88 -4.00 0.87 7.99
C VAL A 88 -3.14 -0.31 7.53
N ALA A 89 -2.03 -0.54 8.21
CA ALA A 89 -1.19 -1.70 8.00
C ALA A 89 -1.24 -2.62 9.22
N VAL A 90 -1.38 -3.91 8.97
CA VAL A 90 -1.34 -4.97 9.99
C VAL A 90 -0.16 -5.88 9.67
N ILE A 91 0.61 -6.20 10.69
CA ILE A 91 1.71 -7.16 10.62
C ILE A 91 1.35 -8.36 11.47
N ALA A 92 1.46 -9.54 10.90
CA ALA A 92 1.16 -10.79 11.59
C ALA A 92 2.23 -11.84 11.28
N ASN A 93 2.19 -12.95 12.02
CA ASN A 93 3.06 -14.10 11.79
C ASN A 93 4.54 -13.73 11.67
N VAL A 94 5.02 -12.88 12.57
CA VAL A 94 6.42 -12.44 12.58
C VAL A 94 7.29 -13.55 13.17
N HIS A 95 8.27 -13.99 12.39
CA HIS A 95 9.26 -14.96 12.79
C HIS A 95 10.65 -14.41 12.57
N ALA A 96 11.55 -14.69 13.51
CA ALA A 96 12.97 -14.40 13.36
C ALA A 96 13.80 -15.56 13.91
N ALA A 97 14.78 -16.01 13.16
CA ALA A 97 15.65 -17.15 13.52
C ALA A 97 14.87 -18.40 13.95
N GLY A 98 13.78 -18.71 13.24
CA GLY A 98 12.92 -19.87 13.50
C GLY A 98 11.99 -19.72 14.72
N ARG A 99 11.97 -18.55 15.37
CA ARG A 99 11.10 -18.28 16.53
C ARG A 99 9.95 -17.35 16.15
N ALA A 100 8.74 -17.70 16.55
CA ALA A 100 7.59 -16.83 16.43
C ALA A 100 7.67 -15.68 17.44
N LEU A 101 7.71 -14.44 16.95
CA LEU A 101 7.70 -13.22 17.75
C LEU A 101 6.30 -12.65 17.90
N ILE A 102 5.50 -12.72 16.82
CA ILE A 102 4.08 -12.35 16.78
C ILE A 102 3.35 -13.45 16.04
N ARG A 103 2.29 -13.98 16.63
CA ARG A 103 1.49 -15.08 16.03
C ARG A 103 0.17 -14.61 15.47
N ASP A 104 -0.37 -13.54 16.02
CA ASP A 104 -1.67 -12.98 15.67
C ASP A 104 -1.54 -11.71 14.81
N SER A 105 -2.64 -11.04 14.59
CA SER A 105 -2.76 -9.78 13.83
C SER A 105 -2.96 -8.57 14.74
N SER A 106 -2.47 -8.61 15.96
CA SER A 106 -2.58 -7.49 16.92
C SER A 106 -1.64 -6.32 16.60
N CYS A 107 -0.58 -6.56 15.85
CA CYS A 107 0.41 -5.54 15.46
C CYS A 107 -0.11 -4.73 14.28
N HIS A 108 -0.51 -3.49 14.51
CA HIS A 108 -1.09 -2.61 13.49
C HIS A 108 -0.63 -1.17 13.66
N THR A 109 -0.83 -0.34 12.64
CA THR A 109 -0.58 1.10 12.74
C THR A 109 -1.55 1.74 13.74
N ALA A 110 -1.02 2.56 14.64
CA ALA A 110 -1.80 3.19 15.71
C ALA A 110 -2.87 4.17 15.20
N THR A 111 -2.62 4.76 14.04
CA THR A 111 -3.54 5.66 13.32
C THR A 111 -3.54 5.34 11.84
N HIS A 112 -4.46 5.95 11.10
CA HIS A 112 -4.49 5.84 9.64
C HIS A 112 -3.31 6.54 9.00
N ALA A 113 -2.92 6.06 7.82
CA ALA A 113 -2.02 6.75 6.93
C ALA A 113 -2.79 7.23 5.69
N VAL A 114 -2.69 8.50 5.36
CA VAL A 114 -3.18 9.01 4.08
C VAL A 114 -2.07 8.87 3.05
N VAL A 115 -2.36 8.13 1.99
CA VAL A 115 -1.42 7.86 0.90
C VAL A 115 -1.85 8.64 -0.33
N PRO A 116 -1.19 9.77 -0.63
CA PRO A 116 -1.41 10.48 -1.88
C PRO A 116 -0.74 9.74 -3.03
N LEU A 117 -1.46 9.61 -4.13
CA LEU A 117 -1.02 8.94 -5.35
C LEU A 117 -1.12 9.92 -6.52
N ARG A 118 -0.17 9.85 -7.43
CA ARG A 118 -0.18 10.65 -8.66
C ARG A 118 0.40 9.89 -9.83
N SER A 119 -0.09 10.18 -11.03
CA SER A 119 0.50 9.70 -12.27
C SER A 119 1.39 10.77 -12.92
N ARG A 120 2.09 10.37 -13.97
CA ARG A 120 2.64 11.28 -14.97
C ARG A 120 1.51 11.77 -15.90
N PRO A 121 1.75 12.87 -16.67
CA PRO A 121 0.83 13.27 -17.73
C PRO A 121 0.59 12.15 -18.76
N GLY A 122 -0.61 12.12 -19.35
CA GLY A 122 -1.00 11.10 -20.29
C GLY A 122 -1.62 9.84 -19.66
N PHE A 123 -1.96 9.88 -18.38
CA PHE A 123 -2.75 8.81 -17.76
C PHE A 123 -4.17 8.81 -18.34
N ASN A 124 -4.66 7.62 -18.63
CA ASN A 124 -6.01 7.41 -19.13
C ASN A 124 -6.70 6.34 -18.27
N LEU A 125 -7.88 6.66 -17.76
CA LEU A 125 -8.66 5.73 -16.94
C LEU A 125 -8.95 4.39 -17.65
N GLU A 126 -9.14 4.40 -18.97
CA GLU A 126 -9.41 3.15 -19.70
C GLU A 126 -8.18 2.28 -19.93
N GLN A 127 -7.00 2.87 -19.95
CA GLN A 127 -5.74 2.18 -20.19
C GLN A 127 -4.97 1.88 -18.89
N GLY A 128 -5.38 2.51 -17.79
CA GLY A 128 -4.65 2.44 -16.55
C GLY A 128 -3.31 3.17 -16.60
N GLY A 129 -2.36 2.70 -15.83
CA GLY A 129 -1.02 3.28 -15.79
C GLY A 129 -0.38 3.25 -14.41
N ARG A 130 0.80 3.86 -14.33
CA ARG A 130 1.59 3.87 -13.10
C ARG A 130 1.25 5.05 -12.21
N LEU A 131 1.03 4.74 -10.95
CA LEU A 131 0.87 5.71 -9.86
C LEU A 131 2.05 5.61 -8.90
N ILE A 132 2.48 6.76 -8.42
CA ILE A 132 3.53 6.87 -7.41
C ILE A 132 3.03 7.72 -6.25
N GLY A 133 3.48 7.41 -5.05
CA GLY A 133 3.17 8.18 -3.86
C GLY A 133 4.28 8.13 -2.84
N ARG A 134 4.31 9.14 -1.97
CA ARG A 134 5.15 9.17 -0.78
C ARG A 134 4.29 9.52 0.41
N TYR A 135 4.53 8.87 1.52
CA TYR A 135 3.74 9.09 2.71
C TYR A 135 4.55 8.86 3.99
N ARG A 136 4.02 9.38 5.08
CA ARG A 136 4.54 9.12 6.41
C ARG A 136 3.76 7.98 7.03
N ARG A 137 4.45 6.96 7.48
CA ARG A 137 3.83 5.84 8.17
C ARG A 137 3.67 6.17 9.66
N PRO A 138 2.47 6.01 10.21
CA PRO A 138 2.26 6.08 11.65
C PRO A 138 3.04 4.98 12.38
N PRO A 139 3.31 5.15 13.67
CA PRO A 139 3.89 4.11 14.47
C PRO A 139 2.94 2.91 14.60
N PHE A 140 3.52 1.75 14.80
CA PHE A 140 2.80 0.52 15.13
C PHE A 140 2.53 0.42 16.61
N THR A 141 1.45 -0.27 16.94
CA THR A 141 1.06 -0.64 18.31
C THR A 141 0.60 -2.08 18.34
N GLY A 142 0.53 -2.69 19.52
CA GLY A 142 0.07 -4.06 19.68
C GLY A 142 1.07 -5.14 19.20
N CYS A 143 2.32 -4.77 18.95
CA CYS A 143 3.37 -5.70 18.51
C CYS A 143 4.09 -6.39 19.69
N GLY A 144 3.55 -6.31 20.90
CA GLY A 144 4.17 -6.86 22.09
C GLY A 144 5.50 -6.17 22.43
N TRP A 145 6.44 -6.92 22.95
CA TRP A 145 7.74 -6.41 23.36
C TRP A 145 8.62 -5.89 22.22
N ILE A 146 8.34 -6.29 20.97
CA ILE A 146 9.10 -5.84 19.80
C ILE A 146 8.57 -4.52 19.20
N THR A 147 7.51 -3.93 19.74
CA THR A 147 6.91 -2.68 19.25
C THR A 147 7.94 -1.56 19.02
N PRO A 148 8.86 -1.23 19.95
CA PRO A 148 9.84 -0.20 19.72
C PRO A 148 10.79 -0.52 18.55
N PHE A 149 11.14 -1.78 18.38
CA PHE A 149 12.00 -2.24 17.31
C PHE A 149 11.32 -2.14 15.95
N VAL A 150 10.06 -2.54 15.86
CA VAL A 150 9.25 -2.37 14.64
C VAL A 150 9.17 -0.89 14.26
N ASN A 151 8.89 -0.02 15.20
CA ASN A 151 8.79 1.42 14.93
C ASN A 151 10.11 2.04 14.48
N LEU A 152 11.23 1.60 15.06
CA LEU A 152 12.54 2.05 14.63
C LEU A 152 12.81 1.72 13.15
N LEU A 153 12.36 0.56 12.69
CA LEU A 153 12.59 0.08 11.33
C LEU A 153 11.65 0.68 10.30
N VAL A 154 10.36 0.86 10.63
CA VAL A 154 9.33 1.09 9.61
C VAL A 154 8.50 2.36 9.79
N ALA A 155 8.45 2.96 10.97
CA ALA A 155 7.67 4.17 11.21
C ALA A 155 8.37 5.43 10.68
N GLY A 156 7.59 6.46 10.39
CA GLY A 156 8.08 7.78 10.01
C GLY A 156 8.04 8.08 8.51
N PRO A 157 8.78 9.10 8.07
CA PRO A 157 8.79 9.55 6.68
C PRO A 157 9.65 8.65 5.79
N GLY A 158 9.60 8.90 4.48
CA GLY A 158 10.46 8.23 3.51
C GLY A 158 9.92 6.90 3.00
N ASN A 159 8.63 6.63 3.20
CA ASN A 159 7.95 5.51 2.56
C ASN A 159 7.45 5.94 1.18
N ALA A 160 7.63 5.08 0.20
CA ALA A 160 7.16 5.28 -1.15
C ALA A 160 6.30 4.11 -1.61
N VAL A 161 5.38 4.38 -2.49
CA VAL A 161 4.54 3.37 -3.13
C VAL A 161 4.56 3.56 -4.63
N VAL A 162 4.66 2.46 -5.35
CA VAL A 162 4.53 2.41 -6.80
C VAL A 162 3.50 1.33 -7.12
N ILE A 163 2.45 1.70 -7.83
CA ILE A 163 1.41 0.77 -8.29
C ILE A 163 1.16 0.96 -9.77
N ASP A 164 1.00 -0.15 -10.46
CA ASP A 164 0.53 -0.20 -11.83
C ASP A 164 -0.95 -0.66 -11.81
N LEU A 165 -1.81 0.17 -12.39
CA LEU A 165 -3.21 -0.14 -12.64
C LEU A 165 -3.31 -0.76 -14.04
N ILE A 166 -3.68 -2.01 -14.09
CA ILE A 166 -3.84 -2.78 -15.33
C ILE A 166 -5.34 -3.00 -15.49
N PRO A 167 -5.96 -2.51 -16.57
CA PRO A 167 -7.39 -2.72 -16.78
C PRO A 167 -7.72 -4.21 -16.71
N ASP A 168 -8.78 -4.53 -15.99
CA ASP A 168 -9.33 -5.87 -15.99
C ASP A 168 -9.96 -6.10 -17.37
N ALA A 169 -9.55 -7.16 -18.05
CA ALA A 169 -10.10 -7.46 -19.37
C ALA A 169 -11.61 -7.74 -19.25
N PRO A 170 -12.44 -7.21 -20.16
CA PRO A 170 -13.87 -7.48 -20.16
C PRO A 170 -14.20 -8.96 -20.36
#